data_e4a85e1111f1c1ef57d7997b0a9a231b
#
_entry.id   e4a85e1111f1c1ef57d7997b0a9a231b
#
_cell.length_a   1.000
_cell.length_b   1.000
_cell.length_c   1.000
_cell.angle_alpha   90.00
_cell.angle_beta   90.00
_cell.angle_gamma   90.00
#
_symmetry.space_group_name_H-M   'P 1'
#
loop_
_entity.id
_entity.type
_entity.pdbx_description
1 polymer ?
#
loop_
_entity_poly.entity_id
_entity_poly.type
_entity_poly.pdbx_seq_one_letter_code
_entity_poly.pdbx_strand_id
1 'polypeptide(L)'
;MTARRSSFEDEAVDYAAVGATQRSDLMQYPPEGYVPSEDEFRLGSGEERFALATSALLTWGLHRSSGVEITDVHPGTGVQYGGIAFAEDGTPLEPIETHEEQRFAEDGTPFITPGTTVVFAGSVGGEPLVGPHRVISVTEEPGHVSLAIGTMDGDPESGEQSFTIEQREDDSVWIVVRSFFRPTKGAAKLVGSKRRRKTMNDAYLRALLPSRGL
;
A
#
# COMPACT_ATOMS: atom_id res chain seq x y z
N MET A 1 26.59 26.70 -7.54
CA MET A 1 26.23 25.30 -7.24
C MET A 1 24.73 25.20 -7.33
N THR A 2 24.22 24.64 -8.42
CA THR A 2 22.79 24.49 -8.67
C THR A 2 22.32 23.28 -7.89
N ALA A 3 21.44 23.46 -6.90
CA ALA A 3 20.82 22.35 -6.19
C ALA A 3 20.04 21.51 -7.21
N ARG A 4 20.48 20.27 -7.41
CA ARG A 4 19.74 19.27 -8.19
C ARG A 4 18.51 18.91 -7.35
N ARG A 5 17.32 19.34 -7.78
CA ARG A 5 16.07 18.77 -7.30
C ARG A 5 16.06 17.33 -7.82
N SER A 6 16.28 16.35 -6.94
CA SER A 6 15.89 14.98 -7.26
C SER A 6 14.36 14.96 -7.35
N SER A 7 13.82 14.50 -8.46
CA SER A 7 12.40 14.18 -8.54
C SER A 7 12.21 12.86 -7.79
N PHE A 8 11.16 12.76 -6.97
CA PHE A 8 10.81 11.51 -6.26
C PHE A 8 10.56 10.33 -7.21
N GLU A 9 10.42 10.59 -8.51
CA GLU A 9 10.20 9.60 -9.56
C GLU A 9 11.33 8.55 -9.67
N ASP A 10 12.57 8.94 -9.34
CA ASP A 10 13.75 8.08 -9.48
C ASP A 10 14.22 7.50 -8.12
N GLU A 11 13.58 7.85 -7.01
CA GLU A 11 14.00 7.44 -5.69
C GLU A 11 13.46 6.05 -5.32
N ALA A 12 14.36 5.18 -4.87
CA ALA A 12 14.02 3.87 -4.36
C ALA A 12 13.34 3.98 -2.98
N VAL A 13 12.60 2.94 -2.58
CA VAL A 13 12.12 2.82 -1.20
C VAL A 13 13.30 2.75 -0.21
N ASP A 14 13.08 3.19 1.01
CA ASP A 14 14.12 3.33 2.05
C ASP A 14 14.35 2.06 2.90
N TYR A 15 13.84 0.90 2.45
CA TYR A 15 13.98 -0.40 3.11
C TYR A 15 14.32 -1.50 2.09
N ALA A 16 14.93 -2.60 2.58
CA ALA A 16 15.43 -3.67 1.71
C ALA A 16 14.43 -4.81 1.45
N ALA A 17 13.44 -5.00 2.34
CA ALA A 17 12.52 -6.14 2.29
C ALA A 17 11.28 -5.83 1.43
N VAL A 18 11.49 -5.38 0.20
CA VAL A 18 10.42 -5.00 -0.73
C VAL A 18 9.51 -6.20 -1.02
N GLY A 19 8.18 -5.99 -0.93
CA GLY A 19 7.18 -7.03 -1.16
C GLY A 19 6.98 -8.00 0.02
N ALA A 20 7.63 -7.79 1.16
CA ALA A 20 7.52 -8.72 2.29
C ALA A 20 6.10 -8.75 2.91
N THR A 21 5.27 -7.72 2.72
CA THR A 21 3.87 -7.75 3.14
C THR A 21 3.02 -8.80 2.41
N GLN A 22 3.47 -9.27 1.24
CA GLN A 22 2.79 -10.31 0.46
C GLN A 22 3.13 -11.74 0.94
N ARG A 23 4.14 -11.88 1.79
CA ARG A 23 4.56 -13.19 2.28
C ARG A 23 3.59 -13.71 3.33
N SER A 24 3.20 -14.97 3.22
CA SER A 24 2.31 -15.64 4.20
C SER A 24 2.93 -15.78 5.59
N ASP A 25 4.26 -15.77 5.67
CA ASP A 25 5.02 -15.94 6.90
C ASP A 25 5.50 -14.62 7.56
N LEU A 26 5.04 -13.46 7.07
CA LEU A 26 5.45 -12.14 7.58
C LEU A 26 5.35 -12.03 9.12
N MET A 27 4.26 -12.53 9.70
CA MET A 27 4.04 -12.42 11.15
C MET A 27 4.98 -13.33 11.95
N GLN A 28 5.43 -14.44 11.37
CA GLN A 28 6.35 -15.39 12.00
C GLN A 28 7.81 -14.98 11.78
N TYR A 29 8.14 -14.46 10.60
CA TYR A 29 9.50 -14.09 10.19
C TYR A 29 9.52 -12.67 9.60
N PRO A 30 9.28 -11.64 10.43
CA PRO A 30 9.34 -10.25 9.96
C PRO A 30 10.78 -9.88 9.56
N PRO A 31 10.95 -8.88 8.70
CA PRO A 31 12.26 -8.32 8.43
C PRO A 31 12.96 -7.86 9.72
N GLU A 32 14.27 -8.09 9.81
CA GLU A 32 15.04 -7.79 11.01
C GLU A 32 14.95 -6.30 11.40
N GLY A 33 14.61 -6.04 12.66
CA GLY A 33 14.46 -4.69 13.19
C GLY A 33 13.13 -3.99 12.89
N TYR A 34 12.21 -4.68 12.22
CA TYR A 34 10.87 -4.17 11.95
C TYR A 34 9.81 -4.79 12.85
N VAL A 35 8.73 -4.06 13.07
CA VAL A 35 7.56 -4.53 13.84
C VAL A 35 6.45 -4.87 12.86
N PRO A 36 6.08 -6.17 12.72
CA PRO A 36 5.00 -6.58 11.84
C PRO A 36 3.64 -6.33 12.51
N SER A 37 2.60 -6.14 11.68
CA SER A 37 1.21 -6.19 12.09
C SER A 37 0.32 -6.77 11.01
N GLU A 38 -0.76 -7.42 11.43
CA GLU A 38 -1.84 -7.89 10.58
C GLU A 38 -3.15 -7.70 11.33
N ASP A 39 -4.11 -7.05 10.70
CA ASP A 39 -5.46 -6.88 11.20
C ASP A 39 -6.45 -7.05 10.04
N GLU A 40 -7.65 -7.60 10.31
CA GLU A 40 -8.68 -7.79 9.32
C GLU A 40 -10.07 -7.35 9.81
N PHE A 41 -10.96 -7.05 8.87
CA PHE A 41 -12.33 -6.65 9.19
C PHE A 41 -13.29 -7.04 8.07
N ARG A 42 -14.49 -7.52 8.44
CA ARG A 42 -15.55 -7.85 7.48
C ARG A 42 -16.27 -6.59 7.02
N LEU A 43 -16.24 -6.32 5.70
CA LEU A 43 -16.88 -5.18 5.07
C LEU A 43 -18.35 -5.43 4.68
N GLY A 44 -18.73 -6.71 4.55
CA GLY A 44 -20.05 -7.13 4.09
C GLY A 44 -20.00 -8.45 3.35
N SER A 45 -20.80 -8.60 2.31
CA SER A 45 -20.84 -9.78 1.44
C SER A 45 -21.35 -9.43 0.04
N GLY A 46 -21.07 -10.30 -0.93
CA GLY A 46 -21.54 -10.22 -2.30
C GLY A 46 -20.58 -9.50 -3.26
N GLU A 47 -20.76 -9.81 -4.54
CA GLU A 47 -19.94 -9.32 -5.64
C GLU A 47 -19.94 -7.78 -5.74
N GLU A 48 -21.11 -7.15 -5.58
CA GLU A 48 -21.24 -5.69 -5.59
C GLU A 48 -20.38 -5.05 -4.48
N ARG A 49 -20.39 -5.64 -3.28
CA ARG A 49 -19.58 -5.16 -2.15
C ARG A 49 -18.10 -5.31 -2.43
N PHE A 50 -17.69 -6.42 -3.02
CA PHE A 50 -16.31 -6.66 -3.43
C PHE A 50 -15.87 -5.62 -4.47
N ALA A 51 -16.66 -5.40 -5.53
CA ALA A 51 -16.35 -4.44 -6.59
C ALA A 51 -16.21 -3.00 -6.05
N LEU A 52 -17.14 -2.54 -5.19
CA LEU A 52 -17.07 -1.22 -4.57
C LEU A 52 -15.83 -1.05 -3.69
N ALA A 53 -15.49 -2.04 -2.87
CA ALA A 53 -14.32 -1.99 -2.00
C ALA A 53 -13.02 -1.99 -2.81
N THR A 54 -12.95 -2.79 -3.86
CA THR A 54 -11.83 -2.89 -4.78
C THR A 54 -11.61 -1.57 -5.54
N SER A 55 -12.68 -1.00 -6.11
CA SER A 55 -12.61 0.29 -6.80
C SER A 55 -12.10 1.38 -5.85
N ALA A 56 -12.63 1.44 -4.62
CA ALA A 56 -12.17 2.39 -3.62
C ALA A 56 -10.70 2.19 -3.23
N LEU A 57 -10.22 0.94 -3.13
CA LEU A 57 -8.82 0.63 -2.88
C LEU A 57 -7.94 1.15 -4.01
N LEU A 58 -8.27 0.82 -5.25
CA LEU A 58 -7.46 1.12 -6.44
C LEU A 58 -7.54 2.58 -6.90
N THR A 59 -8.39 3.41 -6.32
CA THR A 59 -8.52 4.85 -6.62
C THR A 59 -8.12 5.76 -5.46
N TRP A 60 -7.36 5.29 -4.49
CA TRP A 60 -7.04 5.99 -3.25
C TRP A 60 -8.24 6.29 -2.35
N GLY A 61 -9.42 5.77 -2.64
CA GLY A 61 -10.63 6.01 -1.85
C GLY A 61 -10.49 5.55 -0.40
N LEU A 62 -9.81 4.42 -0.15
CA LEU A 62 -9.48 3.96 1.19
C LEU A 62 -8.69 5.01 1.99
N HIS A 63 -7.63 5.55 1.40
CA HIS A 63 -6.76 6.54 2.04
C HIS A 63 -7.50 7.84 2.31
N ARG A 64 -8.23 8.37 1.30
CA ARG A 64 -9.03 9.60 1.45
C ARG A 64 -10.11 9.45 2.53
N SER A 65 -10.82 8.31 2.55
CA SER A 65 -11.84 8.04 3.57
C SER A 65 -11.26 7.87 4.97
N SER A 66 -9.97 7.58 5.08
CA SER A 66 -9.24 7.49 6.35
C SER A 66 -8.70 8.82 6.86
N GLY A 67 -8.85 9.93 6.08
CA GLY A 67 -8.36 11.26 6.45
C GLY A 67 -7.00 11.63 5.85
N VAL A 68 -6.56 10.91 4.80
CA VAL A 68 -5.31 11.18 4.09
C VAL A 68 -5.59 12.04 2.86
N GLU A 69 -4.92 13.16 2.76
CA GLU A 69 -4.77 13.92 1.53
C GLU A 69 -3.64 13.33 0.69
N ILE A 70 -3.88 13.22 -0.62
CA ILE A 70 -2.94 12.64 -1.56
C ILE A 70 -2.55 13.73 -2.55
N THR A 71 -1.28 14.05 -2.55
CA THR A 71 -0.70 15.10 -3.38
C THR A 71 0.50 14.56 -4.15
N ASP A 72 0.99 15.34 -5.11
CA ASP A 72 2.21 15.00 -5.87
C ASP A 72 2.16 13.58 -6.45
N VAL A 73 1.07 13.26 -7.15
CA VAL A 73 0.88 11.93 -7.75
C VAL A 73 1.63 11.85 -9.08
N HIS A 74 2.61 10.97 -9.15
CA HIS A 74 3.34 10.65 -10.37
C HIS A 74 3.06 9.19 -10.74
N PRO A 75 2.28 8.93 -11.80
CA PRO A 75 1.99 7.56 -12.22
C PRO A 75 3.26 6.77 -12.52
N GLY A 76 3.30 5.54 -12.08
CA GLY A 76 4.39 4.63 -12.41
C GLY A 76 4.38 4.25 -13.88
N THR A 77 5.55 3.92 -14.42
CA THR A 77 5.69 3.45 -15.81
C THR A 77 5.27 1.99 -16.00
N GLY A 78 4.65 1.37 -14.98
CA GLY A 78 4.17 -0.01 -15.05
C GLY A 78 5.23 -1.08 -14.83
N VAL A 79 6.50 -0.71 -14.63
CA VAL A 79 7.52 -1.68 -14.24
C VAL A 79 7.29 -2.08 -12.79
N GLN A 80 6.72 -3.27 -12.60
CA GLN A 80 6.61 -3.85 -11.25
C GLN A 80 8.02 -4.10 -10.71
N TYR A 81 8.24 -3.80 -9.43
CA TYR A 81 9.35 -4.37 -8.67
C TYR A 81 9.07 -5.87 -8.42
N GLY A 82 8.91 -6.64 -9.48
CA GLY A 82 9.09 -8.07 -9.43
C GLY A 82 10.57 -8.29 -9.14
N GLY A 83 10.91 -8.95 -8.03
CA GLY A 83 12.29 -9.31 -7.76
C GLY A 83 12.93 -9.87 -9.02
N ILE A 84 14.25 -9.70 -9.18
CA ILE A 84 14.96 -10.21 -10.36
C ILE A 84 14.59 -11.69 -10.51
N ALA A 85 13.75 -11.99 -11.51
CA ALA A 85 13.45 -13.36 -11.88
C ALA A 85 14.68 -13.90 -12.61
N PHE A 86 15.11 -15.10 -12.24
CA PHE A 86 16.22 -15.78 -12.90
C PHE A 86 15.66 -16.93 -13.74
N ALA A 87 16.20 -17.11 -14.94
CA ALA A 87 15.97 -18.30 -15.73
C ALA A 87 16.56 -19.53 -15.06
N GLU A 88 16.22 -20.75 -15.50
CA GLU A 88 16.75 -22.01 -14.94
C GLU A 88 18.28 -22.10 -14.96
N ASP A 89 18.94 -21.36 -15.85
CA ASP A 89 20.40 -21.27 -15.97
C ASP A 89 21.05 -20.19 -15.08
N GLY A 90 20.24 -19.49 -14.25
CA GLY A 90 20.71 -18.45 -13.35
C GLY A 90 20.92 -17.08 -14.02
N THR A 91 20.54 -16.91 -15.29
CA THR A 91 20.61 -15.64 -15.97
C THR A 91 19.47 -14.72 -15.51
N PRO A 92 19.74 -13.43 -15.15
CA PRO A 92 18.67 -12.49 -14.84
C PRO A 92 17.76 -12.30 -16.06
N LEU A 93 16.45 -12.50 -15.86
CA LEU A 93 15.47 -12.18 -16.89
C LEU A 93 15.31 -10.66 -16.97
N GLU A 94 15.34 -10.11 -18.17
CA GLU A 94 15.02 -8.71 -18.38
C GLU A 94 13.58 -8.44 -17.92
N PRO A 95 13.32 -7.31 -17.22
CA PRO A 95 11.98 -6.92 -16.85
C PRO A 95 11.10 -6.87 -18.10
N ILE A 96 9.99 -7.58 -18.10
CA ILE A 96 8.99 -7.45 -19.16
C ILE A 96 8.37 -6.06 -18.99
N GLU A 97 8.65 -5.14 -19.88
CA GLU A 97 7.94 -3.87 -19.97
C GLU A 97 6.49 -4.16 -20.42
N THR A 98 5.62 -4.44 -19.50
CA THR A 98 4.18 -4.45 -19.77
C THR A 98 3.70 -3.01 -19.77
N HIS A 99 3.46 -2.47 -20.93
CA HIS A 99 2.67 -1.24 -21.09
C HIS A 99 1.21 -1.59 -20.74
N GLU A 100 0.89 -1.59 -19.46
CA GLU A 100 -0.52 -1.68 -19.04
C GLU A 100 -1.22 -0.39 -19.45
N GLU A 101 -2.27 -0.50 -20.24
CA GLU A 101 -3.14 0.64 -20.54
C GLU A 101 -3.71 1.19 -19.23
N GLN A 102 -3.64 2.51 -19.04
CA GLN A 102 -4.22 3.17 -17.87
C GLN A 102 -5.71 2.87 -17.82
N ARG A 103 -6.15 2.18 -16.78
CA ARG A 103 -7.55 1.87 -16.53
C ARG A 103 -8.18 2.92 -15.62
N PHE A 104 -9.49 3.07 -15.73
CA PHE A 104 -10.26 4.07 -14.99
C PHE A 104 -11.45 3.41 -14.31
N ALA A 105 -11.82 3.96 -13.15
CA ALA A 105 -13.08 3.64 -12.50
C ALA A 105 -14.27 4.25 -13.27
N GLU A 106 -15.49 3.88 -12.92
CA GLU A 106 -16.71 4.38 -13.57
C GLU A 106 -16.85 5.92 -13.54
N ASP A 107 -16.31 6.56 -12.51
CA ASP A 107 -16.29 8.02 -12.34
C ASP A 107 -15.15 8.71 -13.11
N GLY A 108 -14.34 7.96 -13.87
CA GLY A 108 -13.19 8.45 -14.60
C GLY A 108 -11.92 8.62 -13.77
N THR A 109 -11.91 8.22 -12.50
CA THR A 109 -10.71 8.26 -11.67
C THR A 109 -9.72 7.18 -12.15
N PRO A 110 -8.45 7.53 -12.41
CA PRO A 110 -7.45 6.55 -12.83
C PRO A 110 -7.15 5.54 -11.72
N PHE A 111 -7.01 4.27 -12.08
CA PHE A 111 -6.53 3.25 -11.15
C PHE A 111 -5.04 3.42 -10.88
N ILE A 112 -4.67 3.09 -9.65
CA ILE A 112 -3.28 3.08 -9.19
C ILE A 112 -2.49 2.04 -9.96
N THR A 113 -1.29 2.42 -10.42
CA THR A 113 -0.36 1.51 -11.10
C THR A 113 0.90 1.28 -10.26
N PRO A 114 1.54 0.11 -10.36
CA PRO A 114 2.84 -0.13 -9.72
C PRO A 114 3.86 0.94 -10.10
N GLY A 115 4.72 1.32 -9.15
CA GLY A 115 5.71 2.37 -9.34
C GLY A 115 5.18 3.80 -9.15
N THR A 116 3.85 4.01 -9.05
CA THR A 116 3.28 5.32 -8.73
C THR A 116 3.90 5.87 -7.44
N THR A 117 4.35 7.13 -7.46
CA THR A 117 4.79 7.84 -6.26
C THR A 117 3.77 8.89 -5.85
N VAL A 118 3.62 9.10 -4.54
CA VAL A 118 2.67 10.05 -3.96
C VAL A 118 3.26 10.67 -2.70
N VAL A 119 2.78 11.84 -2.34
CA VAL A 119 3.01 12.43 -1.01
C VAL A 119 1.70 12.33 -0.22
N PHE A 120 1.74 11.64 0.90
CA PHE A 120 0.65 11.62 1.87
C PHE A 120 0.76 12.80 2.83
N ALA A 121 -0.37 13.41 3.13
CA ALA A 121 -0.50 14.45 4.15
C ALA A 121 -1.81 14.24 4.93
N GLY A 122 -1.73 14.32 6.26
CA GLY A 122 -2.92 14.16 7.11
C GLY A 122 -2.71 13.26 8.29
N SER A 123 -3.78 12.58 8.69
CA SER A 123 -3.74 11.64 9.81
C SER A 123 -4.73 10.50 9.62
N VAL A 124 -4.37 9.32 10.13
CA VAL A 124 -5.21 8.11 10.13
C VAL A 124 -5.50 7.73 11.57
N GLY A 125 -6.77 7.73 11.96
CA GLY A 125 -7.16 7.50 13.35
C GLY A 125 -6.59 8.53 14.33
N GLY A 126 -6.25 9.75 13.86
CA GLY A 126 -5.60 10.81 14.66
C GLY A 126 -4.07 10.69 14.72
N GLU A 127 -3.50 9.64 14.16
CA GLU A 127 -2.03 9.46 14.06
C GLU A 127 -1.51 10.11 12.77
N PRO A 128 -0.48 10.96 12.81
CA PRO A 128 0.04 11.60 11.62
C PRO A 128 0.51 10.59 10.57
N LEU A 129 0.15 10.83 9.31
CA LEU A 129 0.68 10.15 8.14
C LEU A 129 1.12 11.22 7.14
N VAL A 130 2.42 11.39 7.02
CA VAL A 130 3.02 12.44 6.18
C VAL A 130 4.31 11.89 5.58
N GLY A 131 4.51 12.08 4.30
CA GLY A 131 5.75 11.74 3.64
C GLY A 131 5.55 11.14 2.25
N PRO A 132 6.65 10.93 1.51
CA PRO A 132 6.64 10.34 0.19
C PRO A 132 6.52 8.81 0.29
N HIS A 133 5.70 8.26 -0.60
CA HIS A 133 5.42 6.83 -0.68
C HIS A 133 5.46 6.35 -2.12
N ARG A 134 5.76 5.08 -2.31
CA ARG A 134 5.76 4.42 -3.61
C ARG A 134 4.86 3.19 -3.59
N VAL A 135 4.06 3.01 -4.64
CA VAL A 135 3.31 1.78 -4.90
C VAL A 135 4.28 0.68 -5.30
N ILE A 136 4.32 -0.38 -4.53
CA ILE A 136 5.20 -1.53 -4.73
C ILE A 136 4.58 -2.53 -5.70
N SER A 137 3.32 -2.89 -5.44
CA SER A 137 2.57 -3.83 -6.28
C SER A 137 1.09 -3.55 -6.23
N VAL A 138 0.42 -3.90 -7.31
CA VAL A 138 -1.03 -4.04 -7.42
C VAL A 138 -1.29 -5.44 -7.94
N THR A 139 -2.10 -6.22 -7.24
CA THR A 139 -2.47 -7.58 -7.63
C THR A 139 -3.98 -7.64 -7.79
N GLU A 140 -4.45 -8.16 -8.90
CA GLU A 140 -5.87 -8.33 -9.19
C GLU A 140 -6.11 -9.78 -9.65
N GLU A 141 -6.70 -10.57 -8.77
CA GLU A 141 -7.11 -11.95 -9.01
C GLU A 141 -8.59 -12.13 -8.66
N PRO A 142 -9.28 -13.11 -9.21
CA PRO A 142 -10.67 -13.38 -8.84
C PRO A 142 -10.82 -13.53 -7.32
N GLY A 143 -11.65 -12.68 -6.71
CA GLY A 143 -11.87 -12.67 -5.26
C GLY A 143 -10.72 -12.13 -4.41
N HIS A 144 -9.64 -11.61 -5.00
CA HIS A 144 -8.48 -11.11 -4.27
C HIS A 144 -7.84 -9.92 -4.98
N VAL A 145 -7.90 -8.75 -4.38
CA VAL A 145 -7.25 -7.53 -4.89
C VAL A 145 -6.40 -6.91 -3.82
N SER A 146 -5.13 -6.62 -4.12
CA SER A 146 -4.19 -6.09 -3.15
C SER A 146 -3.39 -4.90 -3.70
N LEU A 147 -3.07 -3.97 -2.81
CA LEU A 147 -2.23 -2.80 -3.04
C LEU A 147 -1.15 -2.76 -1.95
N ALA A 148 0.12 -2.78 -2.34
CA ALA A 148 1.24 -2.60 -1.41
C ALA A 148 1.94 -1.25 -1.65
N ILE A 149 2.25 -0.55 -0.57
CA ILE A 149 2.83 0.80 -0.58
C ILE A 149 4.01 0.82 0.38
N GLY A 150 5.15 1.32 -0.07
CA GLY A 150 6.37 1.47 0.72
C GLY A 150 6.75 2.93 0.96
N THR A 151 7.43 3.19 2.07
CA THR A 151 8.00 4.49 2.39
C THR A 151 9.22 4.80 1.53
N MET A 152 9.47 6.08 1.33
CA MET A 152 10.65 6.61 0.64
C MET A 152 11.45 7.52 1.60
N ASP A 153 12.65 7.95 1.18
CA ASP A 153 13.48 8.86 1.95
C ASP A 153 12.71 10.14 2.35
N GLY A 154 12.79 10.51 3.62
CA GLY A 154 12.07 11.66 4.18
C GLY A 154 10.83 11.29 4.97
N ASP A 155 10.38 10.03 4.95
CA ASP A 155 9.32 9.55 5.83
C ASP A 155 9.87 9.33 7.27
N PRO A 156 9.09 9.65 8.31
CA PRO A 156 9.48 9.38 9.69
C PRO A 156 9.49 7.90 10.07
N GLU A 157 8.86 7.05 9.27
CA GLU A 157 8.91 5.58 9.38
C GLU A 157 9.57 5.00 8.13
N SER A 158 10.14 3.81 8.25
CA SER A 158 10.64 3.02 7.12
C SER A 158 9.94 1.68 7.11
N GLY A 159 9.37 1.29 5.97
CA GLY A 159 8.69 0.01 5.84
C GLY A 159 7.59 -0.03 4.78
N GLU A 160 6.75 -1.04 4.87
CA GLU A 160 5.73 -1.34 3.86
C GLU A 160 4.37 -1.65 4.51
N GLN A 161 3.31 -1.26 3.84
CA GLN A 161 1.94 -1.61 4.19
C GLN A 161 1.20 -2.13 2.97
N SER A 162 0.46 -3.22 3.14
CA SER A 162 -0.46 -3.72 2.12
C SER A 162 -1.90 -3.70 2.62
N PHE A 163 -2.79 -3.50 1.67
CA PHE A 163 -4.24 -3.54 1.83
C PHE A 163 -4.78 -4.56 0.84
N THR A 164 -5.54 -5.52 1.34
CA THR A 164 -6.12 -6.57 0.51
C THR A 164 -7.63 -6.59 0.70
N ILE A 165 -8.38 -6.64 -0.39
CA ILE A 165 -9.82 -6.93 -0.39
C ILE A 165 -9.98 -8.39 -0.81
N GLU A 166 -10.62 -9.19 0.03
CA GLU A 166 -10.86 -10.61 -0.18
C GLU A 166 -12.36 -10.89 -0.23
N GLN A 167 -12.80 -11.68 -1.21
CA GLN A 167 -14.09 -12.34 -1.20
C GLN A 167 -13.86 -13.82 -0.87
N ARG A 168 -14.33 -14.26 0.29
CA ARG A 168 -14.11 -15.63 0.80
C ARG A 168 -15.20 -16.58 0.29
N GLU A 169 -15.01 -17.88 0.48
CA GLU A 169 -15.91 -18.94 0.00
C GLU A 169 -17.35 -18.80 0.48
N ASP A 170 -17.59 -18.19 1.64
CA ASP A 170 -18.90 -17.89 2.21
C ASP A 170 -19.50 -16.58 1.67
N ASP A 171 -18.96 -16.05 0.57
CA ASP A 171 -19.34 -14.78 -0.05
C ASP A 171 -19.10 -13.54 0.82
N SER A 172 -18.46 -13.69 1.97
CA SER A 172 -18.08 -12.55 2.81
C SER A 172 -16.91 -11.77 2.19
N VAL A 173 -16.99 -10.44 2.29
CA VAL A 173 -15.96 -9.51 1.81
C VAL A 173 -15.21 -8.93 2.99
N TRP A 174 -13.89 -9.02 2.93
CA TRP A 174 -12.98 -8.62 4.00
C TRP A 174 -11.96 -7.61 3.49
N ILE A 175 -11.51 -6.74 4.39
CA ILE A 175 -10.27 -5.98 4.23
C ILE A 175 -9.23 -6.55 5.19
N VAL A 176 -8.03 -6.82 4.66
CA VAL A 176 -6.86 -7.23 5.44
C VAL A 176 -5.79 -6.16 5.29
N VAL A 177 -5.23 -5.72 6.41
CA VAL A 177 -4.14 -4.74 6.45
C VAL A 177 -2.92 -5.40 7.07
N ARG A 178 -1.84 -5.51 6.30
CA ARG A 178 -0.54 -6.02 6.75
C ARG A 178 0.51 -4.94 6.69
N SER A 179 1.46 -4.97 7.59
CA SER A 179 2.57 -4.03 7.52
C SER A 179 3.78 -4.50 8.32
N PHE A 180 4.93 -3.91 7.99
CA PHE A 180 6.11 -3.93 8.85
C PHE A 180 6.76 -2.55 8.82
N PHE A 181 7.03 -1.98 9.99
CA PHE A 181 7.60 -0.64 10.10
C PHE A 181 8.64 -0.57 11.20
N ARG A 182 9.58 0.35 11.02
CA ARG A 182 10.50 0.83 12.06
C ARG A 182 10.60 2.35 11.99
N PRO A 183 10.88 3.06 13.11
CA PRO A 183 11.15 4.48 13.08
C PRO A 183 12.47 4.75 12.35
N THR A 184 12.53 5.81 11.55
CA THR A 184 13.77 6.32 10.98
C THR A 184 14.63 6.97 12.05
N LYS A 185 15.92 7.20 11.77
CA LYS A 185 16.85 7.83 12.72
C LYS A 185 16.35 9.21 13.13
N GLY A 186 16.15 9.42 14.44
CA GLY A 186 15.66 10.67 15.02
C GLY A 186 14.17 10.69 15.38
N ALA A 187 13.34 9.81 14.82
CA ALA A 187 11.90 9.73 15.09
C ALA A 187 11.54 8.77 16.24
N ALA A 188 12.52 8.20 16.94
CA ALA A 188 12.43 7.01 17.79
C ALA A 188 11.46 7.04 18.98
N LYS A 189 10.81 8.16 19.31
CA LYS A 189 9.98 8.24 20.51
C LYS A 189 8.46 8.22 20.28
N LEU A 190 7.99 8.51 19.07
CA LEU A 190 6.56 8.66 18.78
C LEU A 190 6.08 7.73 17.66
N VAL A 191 6.98 7.23 16.85
CA VAL A 191 6.72 6.52 15.59
C VAL A 191 7.07 5.05 15.77
N GLY A 192 6.30 4.13 15.16
CA GLY A 192 6.57 2.69 15.20
C GLY A 192 6.06 1.96 16.43
N SER A 193 5.27 2.60 17.30
CA SER A 193 4.66 1.87 18.41
C SER A 193 3.54 0.94 17.93
N LYS A 194 3.44 -0.25 18.50
CA LYS A 194 2.32 -1.18 18.23
C LYS A 194 0.94 -0.51 18.43
N ARG A 195 0.84 0.39 19.40
CA ARG A 195 -0.40 1.14 19.69
C ARG A 195 -0.75 2.07 18.52
N ARG A 196 0.21 2.86 18.03
CA ARG A 196 0.02 3.76 16.89
C ARG A 196 -0.46 2.96 15.66
N ARG A 197 0.25 1.87 15.34
CA ARG A 197 -0.09 1.03 14.20
C ARG A 197 -1.50 0.44 14.32
N LYS A 198 -1.85 -0.06 15.51
CA LYS A 198 -3.22 -0.55 15.75
C LYS A 198 -4.28 0.53 15.54
N THR A 199 -4.06 1.74 16.05
CA THR A 199 -4.99 2.87 15.86
C THR A 199 -5.18 3.20 14.36
N MET A 200 -4.09 3.24 13.61
CA MET A 200 -4.15 3.47 12.16
C MET A 200 -4.87 2.33 11.43
N ASN A 201 -4.52 1.07 11.74
CA ASN A 201 -5.17 -0.08 11.14
C ASN A 201 -6.69 -0.10 11.44
N ASP A 202 -7.09 0.16 12.69
CA ASP A 202 -8.51 0.24 13.07
C ASP A 202 -9.28 1.32 12.26
N ALA A 203 -8.62 2.42 11.89
CA ALA A 203 -9.21 3.45 11.04
C ALA A 203 -9.32 2.99 9.58
N TYR A 204 -8.27 2.42 9.00
CA TYR A 204 -8.29 1.86 7.65
C TYR A 204 -9.34 0.78 7.49
N LEU A 205 -9.43 -0.17 8.44
CA LEU A 205 -10.39 -1.27 8.41
C LEU A 205 -11.85 -0.81 8.35
N ARG A 206 -12.15 0.38 8.85
CA ARG A 206 -13.50 0.97 8.86
C ARG A 206 -13.75 2.00 7.78
N ALA A 207 -12.71 2.42 7.08
CA ALA A 207 -12.80 3.52 6.09
C ALA A 207 -13.71 3.20 4.91
N LEU A 208 -13.85 1.91 4.57
CA LEU A 208 -14.71 1.44 3.48
C LEU A 208 -16.09 0.97 3.94
N LEU A 209 -16.45 1.12 5.20
CA LEU A 209 -17.81 0.81 5.64
C LEU A 209 -18.82 1.74 4.96
N PRO A 210 -20.01 1.23 4.58
CA PRO A 210 -21.08 2.06 4.08
C PRO A 210 -21.38 3.16 5.10
N SER A 211 -21.45 4.41 4.64
CA SER A 211 -21.97 5.49 5.48
C SER A 211 -23.37 5.08 5.91
N ARG A 212 -23.62 4.97 7.21
CA ARG A 212 -24.99 4.84 7.70
C ARG A 212 -25.70 6.13 7.26
N GLY A 213 -26.58 6.01 6.26
CA GLY A 213 -27.45 7.12 5.89
C GLY A 213 -28.13 7.60 7.16
N LEU A 214 -27.96 8.88 7.46
CA LEU A 214 -28.72 9.61 8.49
C LEU A 214 -30.17 9.74 8.01
#